data_e7c0992fab83d2430eecf9b7af07e232
#
_entry.id   e7c0992fab83d2430eecf9b7af07e232
#
_cell.length_a   1.000
_cell.length_b   1.000
_cell.length_c   1.000
_cell.angle_alpha   90.00
_cell.angle_beta   90.00
_cell.angle_gamma   90.00
#
_symmetry.space_group_name_H-M   'P 1'
#
loop_
_entity.id
_entity.type
_entity.pdbx_description
1 polymer ?
#
loop_
_entity_poly.entity_id
_entity_poly.type
_entity_poly.pdbx_seq_one_letter_code
_entity_poly.pdbx_strand_id
1 'polypeptide(L)'
;MYVVFDMKKQVIAQITIEGFHNYPNAPKQVNFLQFPHRHQFVIKVGYEVQDLNREKEIFIARDEIENYINEAYGSPAQFGAMSCEMIANELLEFGMEDGVKWVEVWEEQTGGARIEI
;
A
#
# COMPACT_ATOMS: atom_id res chain seq x y z
N MET A 1 11.10 -18.99 37.02
CA MET A 1 11.62 -18.83 35.65
C MET A 1 10.68 -17.97 34.84
N TYR A 2 11.21 -16.99 34.13
CA TYR A 2 10.43 -16.12 33.25
C TYR A 2 10.63 -16.56 31.81
N VAL A 3 9.53 -16.62 31.08
CA VAL A 3 9.57 -16.82 29.64
C VAL A 3 9.35 -15.46 29.00
N VAL A 4 10.33 -15.00 28.21
CA VAL A 4 10.24 -13.74 27.49
C VAL A 4 9.89 -14.05 26.03
N PHE A 5 8.83 -13.44 25.55
CA PHE A 5 8.41 -13.55 24.16
C PHE A 5 8.70 -12.25 23.42
N ASP A 6 9.47 -12.35 22.35
CA ASP A 6 9.62 -11.25 21.41
C ASP A 6 8.38 -11.21 20.52
N MET A 7 7.52 -10.25 20.78
CA MET A 7 6.31 -10.08 19.99
C MET A 7 6.48 -8.95 19.00
N LYS A 8 6.13 -9.22 17.75
CA LYS A 8 5.98 -8.15 16.76
C LYS A 8 4.65 -7.46 17.02
N LYS A 9 4.70 -6.15 17.09
CA LYS A 9 3.53 -5.32 17.32
C LYS A 9 3.42 -4.34 16.18
N GLN A 10 2.31 -4.37 15.48
CA GLN A 10 2.13 -3.52 14.31
C GLN A 10 0.75 -2.88 14.33
N VAL A 11 0.71 -1.62 13.94
CA VAL A 11 -0.52 -0.91 13.62
C VAL A 11 -0.71 -1.03 12.12
N ILE A 12 -1.94 -1.34 11.70
CA ILE A 12 -2.26 -1.49 10.28
C ILE A 12 -3.25 -0.40 9.90
N ALA A 13 -2.85 0.44 8.94
CA ALA A 13 -3.72 1.45 8.36
C ALA A 13 -4.19 0.98 6.99
N GLN A 14 -5.48 1.17 6.70
CA GLN A 14 -6.05 0.78 5.42
C GLN A 14 -6.77 1.97 4.79
N ILE A 15 -6.53 2.20 3.51
CA ILE A 15 -7.28 3.15 2.71
C ILE A 15 -7.76 2.47 1.44
N THR A 16 -8.84 3.01 0.86
CA THR A 16 -9.33 2.59 -0.46
C THR A 16 -9.35 3.82 -1.34
N ILE A 17 -8.71 3.75 -2.49
CA ILE A 17 -8.64 4.87 -3.43
C ILE A 17 -9.03 4.43 -4.82
N GLU A 18 -9.66 5.33 -5.58
CA GLU A 18 -9.90 5.12 -6.99
C GLU A 18 -8.64 5.48 -7.77
N GLY A 19 -8.25 4.61 -8.69
CA GLY A 19 -7.08 4.87 -9.51
C GLY A 19 -7.13 4.14 -10.84
N PHE A 20 -6.20 4.51 -11.71
CA PHE A 20 -6.03 3.92 -13.04
C PHE A 20 -4.60 3.46 -13.20
N HIS A 21 -4.43 2.29 -13.83
CA HIS A 21 -3.13 1.84 -14.25
C HIS A 21 -3.26 1.01 -15.54
N ASN A 22 -2.13 0.65 -16.11
CA ASN A 22 -2.12 -0.20 -17.30
C ASN A 22 -0.87 -1.07 -17.32
N TYR A 23 -0.94 -2.15 -18.08
CA TYR A 23 0.16 -3.09 -18.25
C TYR A 23 0.67 -2.99 -19.69
N PRO A 24 1.69 -2.15 -19.95
CA PRO A 24 2.25 -2.02 -21.30
C PRO A 24 2.81 -3.37 -21.79
N ASN A 25 2.54 -3.70 -23.04
CA ASN A 25 2.99 -4.95 -23.64
C ASN A 25 2.48 -6.19 -22.90
N ALA A 26 1.25 -6.12 -22.40
CA ALA A 26 0.64 -7.25 -21.69
C ALA A 26 0.60 -8.50 -22.59
N PRO A 27 0.84 -9.70 -22.01
CA PRO A 27 0.76 -10.94 -22.77
C PRO A 27 -0.60 -11.13 -23.42
N LYS A 28 -0.64 -11.96 -24.47
CA LYS A 28 -1.87 -12.17 -25.26
C LYS A 28 -3.08 -12.55 -24.40
N GLN A 29 -2.88 -13.37 -23.37
CA GLN A 29 -3.95 -13.87 -22.51
C GLN A 29 -4.65 -12.74 -21.75
N VAL A 30 -3.95 -11.63 -21.53
CA VAL A 30 -4.44 -10.48 -20.77
C VAL A 30 -4.15 -9.16 -21.50
N ASN A 31 -4.17 -9.19 -22.84
CA ASN A 31 -3.79 -8.02 -23.63
C ASN A 31 -4.70 -6.81 -23.40
N PHE A 32 -5.92 -7.02 -22.91
CA PHE A 32 -6.84 -5.94 -22.55
C PHE A 32 -6.28 -5.07 -21.41
N LEU A 33 -5.32 -5.56 -20.62
CA LEU A 33 -4.71 -4.80 -19.55
C LEU A 33 -3.74 -3.71 -20.03
N GLN A 34 -3.40 -3.71 -21.33
CA GLN A 34 -2.51 -2.68 -21.86
C GLN A 34 -3.13 -1.28 -21.87
N PHE A 35 -4.45 -1.20 -21.86
CA PHE A 35 -5.16 0.09 -21.81
C PHE A 35 -5.41 0.49 -20.37
N PRO A 36 -5.41 1.81 -20.07
CA PRO A 36 -5.73 2.26 -18.72
C PRO A 36 -7.06 1.69 -18.25
N HIS A 37 -7.08 1.13 -17.05
CA HIS A 37 -8.29 0.56 -16.46
C HIS A 37 -8.38 0.97 -15.00
N ARG A 38 -9.61 1.10 -14.54
CA ARG A 38 -9.93 1.64 -13.22
C ARG A 38 -10.06 0.51 -12.20
N HIS A 39 -9.53 0.75 -11.01
CA HIS A 39 -9.74 -0.10 -9.85
C HIS A 39 -10.04 0.74 -8.62
N GLN A 40 -10.69 0.12 -7.64
CA GLN A 40 -10.64 0.56 -6.26
C GLN A 40 -9.44 -0.13 -5.63
N PHE A 41 -8.35 0.60 -5.49
CA PHE A 41 -7.14 0.04 -4.89
C PHE A 41 -7.29 0.05 -3.38
N VAL A 42 -7.16 -1.13 -2.76
CA VAL A 42 -7.16 -1.26 -1.30
C VAL A 42 -5.70 -1.35 -0.86
N ILE A 43 -5.29 -0.39 -0.06
CA ILE A 43 -3.90 -0.26 0.36
C ILE A 43 -3.83 -0.46 1.88
N LYS A 44 -2.98 -1.38 2.31
CA LYS A 44 -2.74 -1.66 3.73
C LYS A 44 -1.28 -1.43 4.03
N VAL A 45 -1.01 -0.72 5.12
CA VAL A 45 0.34 -0.36 5.53
C VAL A 45 0.55 -0.80 6.97
N GLY A 46 1.62 -1.55 7.21
CA GLY A 46 1.95 -2.05 8.54
C GLY A 46 3.10 -1.26 9.15
N TYR A 47 2.85 -0.64 10.31
CA TYR A 47 3.82 0.14 11.06
C TYR A 47 4.28 -0.67 12.27
N GLU A 48 5.58 -0.84 12.44
CA GLU A 48 6.10 -1.46 13.66
C GLU A 48 6.02 -0.46 14.81
N VAL A 49 5.50 -0.90 15.95
CA VAL A 49 5.38 -0.07 17.14
C VAL A 49 5.90 -0.83 18.37
N GLN A 50 6.34 -0.08 19.37
CA GLN A 50 6.77 -0.61 20.66
C GLN A 50 5.76 -0.28 21.74
N ASP A 51 5.25 0.95 21.75
CA ASP A 51 4.26 1.41 22.70
C ASP A 51 2.87 1.05 22.18
N LEU A 52 2.10 0.32 23.00
CA LEU A 52 0.77 -0.13 22.63
C LEU A 52 -0.28 0.99 22.70
N ASN A 53 0.04 2.11 23.31
CA ASN A 53 -0.91 3.21 23.47
C ASN A 53 -0.75 4.25 22.36
N ARG A 54 -1.14 3.87 21.16
CA ARG A 54 -1.25 4.79 20.01
C ARG A 54 0.07 5.46 19.61
N GLU A 55 1.18 4.73 19.69
CA GLU A 55 2.45 5.23 19.14
C GLU A 55 2.26 5.68 17.70
N LYS A 56 1.47 4.93 16.92
CA LYS A 56 1.04 5.32 15.58
C LYS A 56 -0.48 5.38 15.57
N GLU A 57 -1.04 6.57 15.38
CA GLU A 57 -2.49 6.75 15.38
C GLU A 57 -3.03 6.43 13.98
N ILE A 58 -4.09 5.61 13.90
CA ILE A 58 -4.58 5.03 12.66
C ILE A 58 -5.10 6.10 11.68
N PHE A 59 -5.89 7.06 12.15
CA PHE A 59 -6.44 8.10 11.26
C PHE A 59 -5.37 9.02 10.72
N ILE A 60 -4.38 9.37 11.55
CA ILE A 60 -3.24 10.17 11.10
C ILE A 60 -2.44 9.40 10.05
N ALA A 61 -2.20 8.11 10.29
CA ALA A 61 -1.50 7.25 9.34
C ALA A 61 -2.21 7.19 7.98
N ARG A 62 -3.53 7.01 8.02
CA ARG A 62 -4.35 6.96 6.80
C ARG A 62 -4.27 8.27 6.03
N ASP A 63 -4.38 9.40 6.71
CA ASP A 63 -4.30 10.72 6.09
C ASP A 63 -2.93 10.96 5.44
N GLU A 64 -1.86 10.57 6.10
CA GLU A 64 -0.50 10.71 5.55
C GLU A 64 -0.33 9.94 4.24
N ILE A 65 -0.82 8.70 4.20
CA ILE A 65 -0.73 7.86 3.01
C ILE A 65 -1.57 8.44 1.88
N GLU A 66 -2.82 8.80 2.18
CA GLU A 66 -3.75 9.33 1.20
C GLU A 66 -3.24 10.66 0.63
N ASN A 67 -2.74 11.56 1.48
CA ASN A 67 -2.17 12.82 1.04
C ASN A 67 -0.96 12.62 0.14
N TYR A 68 -0.08 11.68 0.49
CA TYR A 68 1.06 11.37 -0.37
C TYR A 68 0.62 10.91 -1.76
N ILE A 69 -0.35 10.00 -1.83
CA ILE A 69 -0.85 9.49 -3.10
C ILE A 69 -1.51 10.59 -3.91
N ASN A 70 -2.33 11.42 -3.27
CA ASN A 70 -3.01 12.52 -3.95
C ASN A 70 -2.01 13.52 -4.52
N GLU A 71 -0.96 13.84 -3.80
CA GLU A 71 0.08 14.77 -4.28
C GLU A 71 0.91 14.16 -5.40
N ALA A 72 1.28 12.87 -5.27
CA ALA A 72 2.16 12.22 -6.25
C ALA A 72 1.42 11.78 -7.52
N TYR A 73 0.17 11.35 -7.39
CA TYR A 73 -0.55 10.69 -8.49
C TYR A 73 -1.89 11.30 -8.82
N GLY A 74 -2.40 12.20 -7.99
CA GLY A 74 -3.70 12.82 -8.19
C GLY A 74 -4.85 12.04 -7.56
N SER A 75 -6.07 12.57 -7.77
CA SER A 75 -7.31 11.93 -7.31
C SER A 75 -8.37 12.12 -8.41
N PRO A 76 -8.77 11.02 -9.13
CA PRO A 76 -8.31 9.64 -8.98
C PRO A 76 -6.82 9.51 -9.28
N ALA A 77 -6.19 8.52 -8.67
CA ALA A 77 -4.75 8.32 -8.82
C ALA A 77 -4.41 7.82 -10.22
N GLN A 78 -3.42 8.45 -10.85
CA GLN A 78 -2.93 8.05 -12.17
C GLN A 78 -1.59 7.32 -11.99
N PHE A 79 -1.66 6.02 -11.78
CA PHE A 79 -0.48 5.21 -11.55
C PHE A 79 0.29 4.85 -12.83
N GLY A 80 -0.34 5.02 -13.99
CA GLY A 80 0.31 4.71 -15.26
C GLY A 80 0.68 3.24 -15.39
N ALA A 81 1.91 2.98 -15.75
CA ALA A 81 2.40 1.62 -16.01
C ALA A 81 2.75 0.83 -14.74
N MET A 82 2.45 1.36 -13.55
CA MET A 82 2.82 0.71 -12.30
C MET A 82 1.94 -0.49 -12.00
N SER A 83 2.57 -1.60 -11.68
CA SER A 83 1.89 -2.77 -11.11
C SER A 83 1.56 -2.54 -9.64
N CYS A 84 0.75 -3.42 -9.04
CA CYS A 84 0.49 -3.37 -7.61
C CYS A 84 1.78 -3.47 -6.80
N GLU A 85 2.72 -4.32 -7.20
CA GLU A 85 4.00 -4.46 -6.50
C GLU A 85 4.85 -3.21 -6.61
N MET A 86 4.82 -2.50 -7.73
CA MET A 86 5.53 -1.24 -7.88
C MET A 86 4.93 -0.15 -7.00
N ILE A 87 3.62 -0.08 -6.94
CA ILE A 87 2.91 0.87 -6.07
C ILE A 87 3.25 0.58 -4.60
N ALA A 88 3.19 -0.71 -4.22
CA ALA A 88 3.51 -1.12 -2.86
C ALA A 88 4.95 -0.75 -2.48
N ASN A 89 5.89 -0.95 -3.41
CA ASN A 89 7.29 -0.62 -3.17
C ASN A 89 7.50 0.89 -2.97
N GLU A 90 6.84 1.70 -3.79
CA GLU A 90 6.87 3.17 -3.64
C GLU A 90 6.39 3.61 -2.26
N LEU A 91 5.28 3.04 -1.81
CA LEU A 91 4.71 3.39 -0.51
C LEU A 91 5.58 2.90 0.64
N LEU A 92 6.21 1.74 0.49
CA LEU A 92 7.15 1.24 1.48
C LEU A 92 8.33 2.20 1.63
N GLU A 93 8.93 2.61 0.50
CA GLU A 93 10.05 3.56 0.53
C GLU A 93 9.64 4.89 1.19
N PHE A 94 8.45 5.38 0.87
CA PHE A 94 7.93 6.61 1.50
C PHE A 94 7.82 6.47 3.02
N GLY A 95 7.37 5.32 3.52
CA GLY A 95 7.09 5.13 4.93
C GLY A 95 8.21 4.51 5.77
N MET A 96 9.31 4.09 5.16
CA MET A 96 10.35 3.35 5.87
C MET A 96 10.90 4.07 7.10
N GLU A 97 11.15 5.36 7.00
CA GLU A 97 11.67 6.15 8.12
C GLU A 97 10.63 6.35 9.22
N ASP A 98 9.35 6.17 8.90
CA ASP A 98 8.24 6.31 9.85
C ASP A 98 7.78 4.96 10.41
N GLY A 99 8.58 3.92 10.26
CA GLY A 99 8.32 2.62 10.86
C GLY A 99 7.53 1.65 10.00
N VAL A 100 7.28 1.97 8.74
CA VAL A 100 6.57 1.05 7.84
C VAL A 100 7.48 -0.16 7.55
N LYS A 101 6.92 -1.35 7.74
CA LYS A 101 7.61 -2.62 7.50
C LYS A 101 7.05 -3.40 6.33
N TRP A 102 5.82 -3.13 5.94
CA TRP A 102 5.21 -3.80 4.79
C TRP A 102 4.07 -2.95 4.23
N VAL A 103 3.80 -3.14 2.95
CA VAL A 103 2.68 -2.53 2.26
C VAL A 103 2.04 -3.58 1.37
N GLU A 104 0.71 -3.63 1.36
CA GLU A 104 -0.08 -4.40 0.42
C GLU A 104 -0.90 -3.46 -0.46
N VAL A 105 -0.95 -3.78 -1.74
CA VAL A 105 -1.80 -3.06 -2.69
C VAL A 105 -2.64 -4.09 -3.41
N TRP A 106 -3.96 -3.95 -3.31
CA TRP A 106 -4.93 -4.88 -3.86
C TRP A 106 -5.80 -4.19 -4.90
N GLU A 107 -6.15 -4.94 -5.95
CA GLU A 107 -7.18 -4.53 -6.91
C GLU A 107 -8.51 -5.08 -6.42
N GLU A 108 -9.36 -4.23 -5.82
CA GLU A 108 -10.57 -4.65 -5.12
C GLU A 108 -10.21 -5.75 -4.10
N GLN A 109 -10.91 -6.89 -4.22
CA GLN A 109 -10.64 -8.07 -3.39
C GLN A 109 -10.15 -9.25 -4.22
N THR A 110 -9.71 -9.00 -5.44
CA THR A 110 -9.40 -10.07 -6.41
C THR A 110 -7.95 -10.52 -6.37
N GLY A 111 -7.04 -9.61 -6.19
CA GLY A 111 -5.61 -9.93 -6.15
C GLY A 111 -4.81 -8.70 -5.80
N GLY A 112 -3.57 -8.91 -5.39
CA GLY A 112 -2.70 -7.82 -5.00
C GLY A 112 -1.27 -8.28 -4.78
N ALA A 113 -0.47 -7.38 -4.24
CA ALA A 113 0.94 -7.62 -3.96
C ALA A 113 1.29 -7.14 -2.56
N ARG A 114 2.28 -7.78 -1.95
CA ARG A 114 2.83 -7.39 -0.65
C ARG A 114 4.34 -7.26 -0.78
N ILE A 115 4.86 -6.11 -0.35
CA ILE A 115 6.29 -5.87 -0.23
C ILE A 115 6.60 -5.69 1.25
N GLU A 116 7.58 -6.41 1.74
CA GLU A 116 7.89 -6.45 3.18
C GLU A 116 9.39 -6.41 3.41
N ILE A 117 9.80 -5.69 4.43
CA ILE A 117 11.20 -5.67 4.88
C ILE A 117 11.43 -6.84 5.83
#